data_2c365b4dcca7acf77534c5c8054474e4
#
_entry.id   2c365b4dcca7acf77534c5c8054474e4
#
_cell.length_a   1.000
_cell.length_b   1.000
_cell.length_c   1.000
_cell.angle_alpha   90.00
_cell.angle_beta   90.00
_cell.angle_gamma   90.00
#
_symmetry.space_group_name_H-M   'P 1'
#
loop_
_entity.id
_entity.type
_entity.pdbx_description
1 polymer ?
#
loop_
_entity_poly.entity_id
_entity_poly.type
_entity_poly.pdbx_seq_one_letter_code
_entity_poly.pdbx_strand_id
1 'polypeptide(L)'
;MAVKLLDKDEWTKDGRKWIFYDYVKNLDGTRRKYKSKKFFTKTEALKAEREFLTINTERSDKDRNMTFKDLYTLFYAYKEDKVKYTTLKTYRDREKFFKDLDNVKLKDFNIEHFEKWKKQINSYGYTTNHKNHLFKFFKELLNFATKWYNFNFTATYNKMTNFTDPNEMPKEMLFFTYDEFKKFISVENDILYKTMFETLYYCGLRRGELRGLTWKDIDFDNQYLSVNKNVVATRGDEGKSYMVTTPKTKSSIRNIPIPKVLIEDMKKLYEISKKHYVFNADWYLFGDTEPITNGKLRCRKNKNCKLAEVKQIRIHDFRHSCASLLINSGATINVVAKYLGHTKIDETLNTYSHLFKNQLNEIVSIIDKLN
;
A
#
# COMPACT_ATOMS: atom_id res chain seq x y z
N MET A 1 -21.69 -6.59 40.99
CA MET A 1 -20.21 -6.71 41.10
C MET A 1 -19.88 -8.03 41.75
N ALA A 2 -19.17 -8.91 41.15
CA ALA A 2 -18.83 -10.16 41.80
C ALA A 2 -17.51 -10.71 41.22
N VAL A 3 -16.47 -10.62 42.01
CA VAL A 3 -15.32 -11.50 41.88
C VAL A 3 -15.79 -12.92 42.18
N LYS A 4 -15.66 -13.83 41.24
CA LYS A 4 -16.15 -15.21 41.34
C LYS A 4 -14.97 -16.18 41.30
N LEU A 5 -15.02 -17.19 42.17
CA LEU A 5 -14.19 -18.39 42.04
C LEU A 5 -14.80 -19.26 40.91
N LEU A 6 -13.97 -19.68 39.98
CA LEU A 6 -14.35 -20.59 38.91
C LEU A 6 -14.42 -22.04 39.42
N ASP A 7 -15.22 -22.88 38.77
CA ASP A 7 -15.25 -24.31 39.05
C ASP A 7 -13.93 -24.96 38.62
N LYS A 8 -13.57 -26.10 39.21
CA LYS A 8 -12.21 -26.69 39.05
C LYS A 8 -11.86 -27.05 37.61
N ASP A 9 -12.82 -27.34 36.79
CA ASP A 9 -12.70 -27.62 35.36
C ASP A 9 -12.42 -26.37 34.51
N GLU A 10 -12.79 -25.20 35.02
CA GLU A 10 -12.48 -23.92 34.36
C GLU A 10 -11.12 -23.32 34.78
N TRP A 11 -10.38 -23.93 35.68
CA TRP A 11 -9.07 -23.41 36.11
C TRP A 11 -8.05 -23.49 34.98
N THR A 12 -7.11 -22.57 34.96
CA THR A 12 -5.98 -22.66 34.02
C THR A 12 -4.99 -23.73 34.51
N LYS A 13 -4.19 -24.29 33.60
CA LYS A 13 -3.14 -25.26 33.93
C LYS A 13 -2.12 -24.75 34.96
N ASP A 14 -1.93 -23.43 35.02
CA ASP A 14 -1.05 -22.74 35.99
C ASP A 14 -1.77 -22.37 37.29
N GLY A 15 -3.01 -22.78 37.50
CA GLY A 15 -3.76 -22.65 38.76
C GLY A 15 -4.51 -21.32 38.96
N ARG A 16 -4.70 -20.52 37.93
CA ARG A 16 -5.53 -19.30 38.03
C ARG A 16 -7.01 -19.68 38.02
N LYS A 17 -7.72 -19.15 39.01
CA LYS A 17 -9.09 -19.58 39.34
C LYS A 17 -10.08 -18.45 39.65
N TRP A 18 -9.61 -17.23 39.80
CA TRP A 18 -10.45 -16.08 40.14
C TRP A 18 -10.67 -15.19 38.93
N ILE A 19 -11.91 -14.74 38.73
CA ILE A 19 -12.30 -13.76 37.72
C ILE A 19 -13.24 -12.75 38.31
N PHE A 20 -13.41 -11.61 37.63
CA PHE A 20 -14.52 -10.71 37.89
C PHE A 20 -15.31 -10.47 36.59
N TYR A 21 -16.59 -10.19 36.79
CA TYR A 21 -17.52 -9.72 35.75
C TYR A 21 -17.96 -8.34 36.10
N ASP A 22 -18.04 -7.50 35.08
CA ASP A 22 -18.65 -6.18 35.18
C ASP A 22 -19.49 -5.89 33.94
N TYR A 23 -20.31 -4.85 34.01
CA TYR A 23 -21.06 -4.35 32.88
C TYR A 23 -20.49 -2.99 32.46
N VAL A 24 -19.84 -2.97 31.32
CA VAL A 24 -19.43 -1.72 30.71
C VAL A 24 -20.65 -1.11 30.01
N LYS A 25 -21.00 0.09 30.41
CA LYS A 25 -22.06 0.85 29.75
C LYS A 25 -21.51 1.46 28.48
N ASN A 26 -22.03 1.04 27.34
CA ASN A 26 -21.71 1.65 26.06
C ASN A 26 -22.27 3.08 26.01
N LEU A 27 -21.72 3.92 25.14
CA LEU A 27 -22.16 5.31 24.99
C LEU A 27 -23.61 5.46 24.46
N ASP A 28 -24.11 4.43 23.76
CA ASP A 28 -25.51 4.33 23.32
C ASP A 28 -26.49 3.92 24.46
N GLY A 29 -25.99 3.78 25.68
CA GLY A 29 -26.77 3.35 26.82
C GLY A 29 -26.91 1.83 27.02
N THR A 30 -26.49 1.03 26.04
CA THR A 30 -26.51 -0.42 26.18
C THR A 30 -25.42 -0.88 27.15
N ARG A 31 -25.62 -2.08 27.76
CA ARG A 31 -24.64 -2.66 28.67
C ARG A 31 -24.03 -3.91 28.06
N ARG A 32 -22.68 -3.96 28.03
CA ARG A 32 -21.93 -5.15 27.63
C ARG A 32 -21.31 -5.81 28.84
N LYS A 33 -21.48 -7.12 28.98
CA LYS A 33 -20.81 -7.89 30.02
C LYS A 33 -19.33 -8.00 29.69
N TYR A 34 -18.48 -7.56 30.61
CA TYR A 34 -17.03 -7.72 30.56
C TYR A 34 -16.62 -8.90 31.45
N LYS A 35 -15.78 -9.80 30.93
CA LYS A 35 -15.16 -10.89 31.67
C LYS A 35 -13.65 -10.63 31.74
N SER A 36 -13.08 -10.57 32.94
CA SER A 36 -11.63 -10.37 33.14
C SER A 36 -10.81 -11.58 32.70
N LYS A 37 -9.47 -11.41 32.62
CA LYS A 37 -8.53 -12.55 32.66
C LYS A 37 -8.66 -13.28 34.00
N LYS A 38 -8.12 -14.52 34.10
CA LYS A 38 -8.09 -15.29 35.32
C LYS A 38 -6.91 -14.89 36.21
N PHE A 39 -7.11 -14.85 37.54
CA PHE A 39 -6.13 -14.49 38.54
C PHE A 39 -5.90 -15.63 39.53
N PHE A 40 -4.74 -15.65 40.20
CA PHE A 40 -4.41 -16.71 41.19
C PHE A 40 -5.17 -16.52 42.49
N THR A 41 -5.32 -15.29 42.95
CA THR A 41 -5.93 -14.96 44.23
C THR A 41 -7.16 -14.06 44.09
N LYS A 42 -8.05 -14.12 45.08
CA LYS A 42 -9.22 -13.25 45.18
C LYS A 42 -8.79 -11.77 45.30
N THR A 43 -7.69 -11.54 46.03
CA THR A 43 -7.14 -10.19 46.26
C THR A 43 -6.65 -9.54 44.95
N GLU A 44 -5.94 -10.31 44.10
CA GLU A 44 -5.54 -9.85 42.77
C GLU A 44 -6.73 -9.52 41.89
N ALA A 45 -7.75 -10.37 41.88
CA ALA A 45 -8.97 -10.13 41.11
C ALA A 45 -9.73 -8.88 41.60
N LEU A 46 -9.82 -8.66 42.91
CA LEU A 46 -10.43 -7.45 43.50
C LEU A 46 -9.62 -6.19 43.20
N LYS A 47 -8.30 -6.26 43.21
CA LYS A 47 -7.43 -5.14 42.84
C LYS A 47 -7.63 -4.76 41.38
N ALA A 48 -7.61 -5.75 40.50
CA ALA A 48 -7.83 -5.56 39.06
C ALA A 48 -9.26 -5.06 38.73
N GLU A 49 -10.28 -5.49 39.50
CA GLU A 49 -11.65 -4.96 39.39
C GLU A 49 -11.72 -3.47 39.74
N ARG A 50 -11.08 -3.06 40.84
CA ARG A 50 -11.01 -1.64 41.25
C ARG A 50 -10.28 -0.78 40.23
N GLU A 51 -9.13 -1.24 39.74
CA GLU A 51 -8.38 -0.56 38.67
C GLU A 51 -9.24 -0.43 37.40
N PHE A 52 -9.94 -1.52 37.03
CA PHE A 52 -10.84 -1.51 35.88
C PHE A 52 -12.00 -0.51 36.06
N LEU A 53 -12.61 -0.45 37.22
CA LEU A 53 -13.68 0.50 37.54
C LEU A 53 -13.19 1.95 37.50
N THR A 54 -12.03 2.23 38.11
CA THR A 54 -11.43 3.58 38.09
C THR A 54 -11.14 4.03 36.67
N ILE A 55 -10.47 3.19 35.89
CA ILE A 55 -10.12 3.46 34.49
C ILE A 55 -11.39 3.69 33.65
N ASN A 56 -12.43 2.88 33.85
CA ASN A 56 -13.67 3.04 33.08
C ASN A 56 -14.51 4.25 33.50
N THR A 57 -14.46 4.66 34.77
CA THR A 57 -15.14 5.87 35.26
C THR A 57 -14.45 7.13 34.73
N GLU A 58 -13.13 7.20 34.81
CA GLU A 58 -12.37 8.33 34.24
C GLU A 58 -12.44 8.40 32.70
N ARG A 59 -12.44 7.25 32.01
CA ARG A 59 -12.62 7.19 30.55
C ARG A 59 -14.02 7.60 30.13
N SER A 60 -15.07 7.23 30.87
CA SER A 60 -16.44 7.47 30.45
C SER A 60 -16.78 8.96 30.32
N ASP A 61 -16.19 9.85 31.10
CA ASP A 61 -16.48 11.30 31.07
C ASP A 61 -15.65 12.03 29.97
N LYS A 62 -14.41 11.65 29.73
CA LYS A 62 -13.61 12.15 28.60
C LYS A 62 -14.16 11.66 27.26
N ASP A 63 -14.51 10.37 27.17
CA ASP A 63 -14.96 9.75 25.93
C ASP A 63 -16.35 10.27 25.51
N ARG A 64 -17.22 10.64 26.44
CA ARG A 64 -18.57 11.18 26.15
C ARG A 64 -18.59 12.44 25.29
N ASN A 65 -17.55 13.25 25.34
CA ASN A 65 -17.46 14.51 24.60
C ASN A 65 -16.41 14.46 23.46
N MET A 66 -15.81 13.30 23.21
CA MET A 66 -14.82 13.12 22.14
C MET A 66 -15.41 13.51 20.78
N THR A 67 -14.70 14.37 20.08
CA THR A 67 -15.05 14.82 18.73
C THR A 67 -14.32 14.00 17.67
N PHE A 68 -14.70 14.14 16.40
CA PHE A 68 -13.94 13.55 15.28
C PHE A 68 -12.51 14.06 15.22
N LYS A 69 -12.26 15.32 15.55
CA LYS A 69 -10.91 15.89 15.62
C LYS A 69 -10.06 15.20 16.68
N ASP A 70 -10.62 14.96 17.86
CA ASP A 70 -9.93 14.23 18.93
C ASP A 70 -9.63 12.79 18.50
N LEU A 71 -10.62 12.12 17.91
CA LEU A 71 -10.46 10.77 17.36
C LEU A 71 -9.33 10.70 16.33
N TYR A 72 -9.30 11.67 15.43
CA TYR A 72 -8.28 11.75 14.38
C TYR A 72 -6.88 11.90 14.99
N THR A 73 -6.73 12.80 15.95
CA THR A 73 -5.47 13.02 16.67
C THR A 73 -4.99 11.76 17.37
N LEU A 74 -5.88 11.08 18.08
CA LEU A 74 -5.58 9.83 18.79
C LEU A 74 -5.25 8.68 17.83
N PHE A 75 -5.99 8.55 16.72
CA PHE A 75 -5.72 7.59 15.67
C PHE A 75 -4.35 7.82 15.07
N TYR A 76 -4.01 9.07 14.76
CA TYR A 76 -2.74 9.43 14.18
C TYR A 76 -1.58 9.06 15.09
N ALA A 77 -1.63 9.46 16.36
CA ALA A 77 -0.64 9.10 17.39
C ALA A 77 -0.51 7.57 17.55
N TYR A 78 -1.65 6.84 17.55
CA TYR A 78 -1.63 5.37 17.61
C TYR A 78 -0.93 4.72 16.41
N LYS A 79 -0.99 5.33 15.23
CA LYS A 79 -0.41 4.80 13.99
C LYS A 79 1.05 5.18 13.79
N GLU A 80 1.55 6.21 14.47
CA GLU A 80 2.86 6.81 14.22
C GLU A 80 3.99 5.78 14.21
N ASP A 81 4.06 4.92 15.22
CA ASP A 81 5.09 3.87 15.34
C ASP A 81 4.73 2.54 14.64
N LYS A 82 3.51 2.43 14.07
CA LYS A 82 2.98 1.14 13.57
C LYS A 82 2.90 1.06 12.06
N VAL A 83 3.03 2.18 11.38
CA VAL A 83 2.92 2.22 9.91
C VAL A 83 4.11 2.93 9.29
N LYS A 84 4.38 2.63 8.02
CA LYS A 84 5.44 3.32 7.29
C LYS A 84 5.11 4.81 7.13
N TYR A 85 6.13 5.65 7.10
CA TYR A 85 6.03 7.10 6.88
C TYR A 85 5.06 7.48 5.75
N THR A 86 5.11 6.79 4.61
CA THR A 86 4.21 7.06 3.47
C THR A 86 2.73 6.83 3.78
N THR A 87 2.43 5.87 4.64
CA THR A 87 1.05 5.59 5.08
C THR A 87 0.59 6.67 6.05
N LEU A 88 1.45 7.03 7.01
CA LEU A 88 1.18 8.10 7.97
C LEU A 88 0.94 9.44 7.25
N LYS A 89 1.79 9.77 6.27
CA LYS A 89 1.60 10.94 5.41
C LYS A 89 0.26 10.90 4.67
N THR A 90 -0.12 9.74 4.13
CA THR A 90 -1.42 9.59 3.46
C THR A 90 -2.58 9.86 4.42
N TYR A 91 -2.47 9.43 5.68
CA TYR A 91 -3.48 9.75 6.70
C TYR A 91 -3.54 11.26 6.96
N ARG A 92 -2.39 11.93 7.12
CA ARG A 92 -2.33 13.39 7.29
C ARG A 92 -2.93 14.15 6.11
N ASP A 93 -2.61 13.74 4.87
CA ASP A 93 -3.14 14.36 3.66
C ASP A 93 -4.67 14.17 3.50
N ARG A 94 -5.25 13.16 4.17
CA ARG A 94 -6.70 12.89 4.16
C ARG A 94 -7.48 13.69 5.18
N GLU A 95 -6.87 14.23 6.23
CA GLU A 95 -7.53 14.99 7.29
C GLU A 95 -8.44 16.10 6.74
N LYS A 96 -7.97 16.81 5.72
CA LYS A 96 -8.71 17.90 5.08
C LYS A 96 -10.10 17.52 4.58
N PHE A 97 -10.35 16.25 4.30
CA PHE A 97 -11.64 15.75 3.82
C PHE A 97 -12.64 15.47 4.94
N PHE A 98 -12.23 15.62 6.20
CA PHE A 98 -13.04 15.36 7.39
C PHE A 98 -13.30 16.61 8.24
N LYS A 99 -12.81 17.78 7.81
CA LYS A 99 -12.92 19.05 8.57
C LYS A 99 -14.35 19.41 8.99
N ASP A 100 -15.33 19.12 8.14
CA ASP A 100 -16.73 19.40 8.46
C ASP A 100 -17.29 18.52 9.59
N LEU A 101 -16.59 17.44 9.92
CA LEU A 101 -16.90 16.55 11.03
C LEU A 101 -16.12 16.90 12.32
N ASP A 102 -15.11 17.77 12.24
CA ASP A 102 -14.16 18.04 13.34
C ASP A 102 -14.86 18.25 14.69
N ASN A 103 -15.94 19.04 14.71
CA ASN A 103 -16.67 19.38 15.90
C ASN A 103 -17.84 18.43 16.23
N VAL A 104 -18.08 17.43 15.39
CA VAL A 104 -19.14 16.44 15.64
C VAL A 104 -18.69 15.51 16.77
N LYS A 105 -19.47 15.44 17.83
CA LYS A 105 -19.22 14.48 18.92
C LYS A 105 -19.50 13.07 18.42
N LEU A 106 -18.62 12.13 18.73
CA LEU A 106 -18.74 10.74 18.26
C LEU A 106 -20.02 10.06 18.72
N LYS A 107 -20.52 10.41 19.91
CA LYS A 107 -21.81 9.90 20.43
C LYS A 107 -23.02 10.35 19.62
N ASP A 108 -22.94 11.51 18.98
CA ASP A 108 -24.02 12.15 18.22
C ASP A 108 -23.90 11.82 16.71
N PHE A 109 -22.81 11.14 16.30
CA PHE A 109 -22.58 10.76 14.91
C PHE A 109 -23.62 9.74 14.43
N ASN A 110 -24.28 10.08 13.35
CA ASN A 110 -25.34 9.28 12.73
C ASN A 110 -25.24 9.26 11.21
N ILE A 111 -26.20 8.63 10.56
CA ILE A 111 -26.22 8.48 9.10
C ILE A 111 -26.33 9.82 8.36
N GLU A 112 -26.97 10.83 8.92
CA GLU A 112 -27.11 12.16 8.30
C GLU A 112 -25.77 12.87 8.18
N HIS A 113 -24.92 12.76 9.20
CA HIS A 113 -23.55 13.28 9.16
C HIS A 113 -22.73 12.59 8.07
N PHE A 114 -22.88 11.26 7.91
CA PHE A 114 -22.22 10.52 6.85
C PHE A 114 -22.71 10.93 5.46
N GLU A 115 -24.03 11.05 5.25
CA GLU A 115 -24.57 11.43 3.95
C GLU A 115 -24.20 12.88 3.57
N LYS A 116 -24.15 13.79 4.53
CA LYS A 116 -23.63 15.14 4.33
C LYS A 116 -22.16 15.11 3.88
N TRP A 117 -21.32 14.37 4.59
CA TRP A 117 -19.92 14.16 4.19
C TRP A 117 -19.81 13.52 2.82
N LYS A 118 -20.59 12.49 2.51
CA LYS A 118 -20.60 11.79 1.23
C LYS A 118 -20.99 12.74 0.09
N LYS A 119 -21.98 13.59 0.29
CA LYS A 119 -22.40 14.61 -0.68
C LYS A 119 -21.27 15.61 -0.96
N GLN A 120 -20.59 16.07 0.08
CA GLN A 120 -19.43 16.95 -0.04
C GLN A 120 -18.30 16.28 -0.84
N ILE A 121 -17.94 15.03 -0.53
CA ILE A 121 -16.91 14.32 -1.28
C ILE A 121 -17.31 14.13 -2.75
N ASN A 122 -18.59 13.96 -3.05
CA ASN A 122 -19.07 13.86 -4.42
C ASN A 122 -18.88 15.17 -5.21
N SER A 123 -18.98 16.33 -4.58
CA SER A 123 -18.82 17.63 -5.24
C SER A 123 -17.38 17.91 -5.72
N TYR A 124 -16.37 17.19 -5.22
CA TYR A 124 -14.97 17.42 -5.59
C TYR A 124 -14.53 16.86 -6.95
N GLY A 125 -15.40 16.19 -7.71
CA GLY A 125 -15.08 15.65 -9.04
C GLY A 125 -13.98 14.56 -9.04
N TYR A 126 -13.69 13.93 -7.90
CA TYR A 126 -12.75 12.81 -7.84
C TYR A 126 -13.32 11.54 -8.44
N THR A 127 -12.44 10.64 -8.91
CA THR A 127 -12.86 9.30 -9.38
C THR A 127 -13.50 8.50 -8.24
N THR A 128 -14.43 7.61 -8.58
CA THR A 128 -15.11 6.72 -7.63
C THR A 128 -14.12 5.92 -6.79
N ASN A 129 -13.03 5.44 -7.39
CA ASN A 129 -11.98 4.73 -6.67
C ASN A 129 -11.33 5.63 -5.58
N HIS A 130 -11.04 6.90 -5.89
CA HIS A 130 -10.48 7.82 -4.88
C HIS A 130 -11.46 8.08 -3.75
N LYS A 131 -12.74 8.33 -4.07
CA LYS A 131 -13.81 8.50 -3.07
C LYS A 131 -13.93 7.27 -2.16
N ASN A 132 -13.88 6.07 -2.75
CA ASN A 132 -13.92 4.81 -1.98
C ASN A 132 -12.69 4.58 -1.12
N HIS A 133 -11.52 5.10 -1.49
CA HIS A 133 -10.36 5.12 -0.60
C HIS A 133 -10.54 6.05 0.62
N LEU A 134 -11.21 7.19 0.45
CA LEU A 134 -11.58 8.06 1.57
C LEU A 134 -12.62 7.38 2.46
N PHE A 135 -13.59 6.70 1.88
CA PHE A 135 -14.59 5.95 2.63
C PHE A 135 -14.00 4.78 3.42
N LYS A 136 -13.06 4.01 2.84
CA LYS A 136 -12.32 2.98 3.58
C LYS A 136 -11.58 3.56 4.78
N PHE A 137 -10.98 4.73 4.62
CA PHE A 137 -10.31 5.41 5.71
C PHE A 137 -11.31 5.89 6.77
N PHE A 138 -12.46 6.40 6.39
CA PHE A 138 -13.53 6.74 7.32
C PHE A 138 -13.96 5.54 8.17
N LYS A 139 -14.18 4.39 7.52
CA LYS A 139 -14.47 3.14 8.23
C LYS A 139 -13.36 2.72 9.20
N GLU A 140 -12.10 2.95 8.82
CA GLU A 140 -10.96 2.65 9.69
C GLU A 140 -10.97 3.52 10.95
N LEU A 141 -11.33 4.81 10.85
CA LEU A 141 -11.49 5.71 11.99
C LEU A 141 -12.62 5.26 12.92
N LEU A 142 -13.80 4.93 12.38
CA LEU A 142 -14.91 4.43 13.19
C LEU A 142 -14.59 3.10 13.88
N ASN A 143 -13.92 2.19 13.17
CA ASN A 143 -13.47 0.93 13.76
C ASN A 143 -12.44 1.14 14.88
N PHE A 144 -11.56 2.13 14.73
CA PHE A 144 -10.63 2.50 15.79
C PHE A 144 -11.39 3.03 17.03
N ALA A 145 -12.37 3.91 16.84
CA ALA A 145 -13.21 4.40 17.94
C ALA A 145 -13.98 3.27 18.63
N THR A 146 -14.56 2.35 17.85
CA THR A 146 -15.25 1.18 18.41
C THR A 146 -14.32 0.28 19.22
N LYS A 147 -13.13 0.01 18.68
CA LYS A 147 -12.18 -0.93 19.31
C LYS A 147 -11.55 -0.39 20.58
N TRP A 148 -11.20 0.90 20.61
CA TRP A 148 -10.38 1.47 21.69
C TRP A 148 -11.15 2.34 22.67
N TYR A 149 -12.33 2.88 22.23
CA TYR A 149 -13.13 3.83 23.01
C TYR A 149 -14.57 3.36 23.21
N ASN A 150 -14.90 2.11 22.83
CA ASN A 150 -16.22 1.48 23.03
C ASN A 150 -17.40 2.22 22.38
N PHE A 151 -17.17 3.04 21.35
CA PHE A 151 -18.25 3.60 20.57
C PHE A 151 -18.97 2.51 19.76
N ASN A 152 -20.28 2.61 19.62
CA ASN A 152 -21.07 1.70 18.80
C ASN A 152 -21.67 2.44 17.60
N PHE A 153 -21.15 2.15 16.42
CA PHE A 153 -21.64 2.70 15.17
C PHE A 153 -22.39 1.68 14.30
N THR A 154 -22.77 0.52 14.84
CA THR A 154 -23.35 -0.58 14.06
C THR A 154 -24.56 -0.15 13.24
N ALA A 155 -25.49 0.58 13.84
CA ALA A 155 -26.70 1.05 13.15
C ALA A 155 -26.38 2.01 11.99
N THR A 156 -25.41 2.90 12.16
CA THR A 156 -24.95 3.83 11.11
C THR A 156 -24.14 3.08 10.07
N TYR A 157 -23.23 2.21 10.52
CA TYR A 157 -22.29 1.48 9.65
C TYR A 157 -23.01 0.59 8.63
N ASN A 158 -24.10 -0.07 9.04
CA ASN A 158 -24.91 -0.92 8.15
C ASN A 158 -25.63 -0.14 7.04
N LYS A 159 -25.84 1.15 7.23
CA LYS A 159 -26.48 2.04 6.24
C LYS A 159 -25.46 2.74 5.34
N MET A 160 -24.16 2.75 5.71
CA MET A 160 -23.12 3.42 4.93
C MET A 160 -22.80 2.62 3.67
N THR A 161 -22.91 3.27 2.51
CA THR A 161 -22.67 2.66 1.20
C THR A 161 -21.45 3.22 0.51
N ASN A 162 -20.82 2.42 -0.34
CA ASN A 162 -19.74 2.85 -1.23
C ASN A 162 -20.22 3.96 -2.18
N PHE A 163 -19.26 4.71 -2.70
CA PHE A 163 -19.51 5.58 -3.85
C PHE A 163 -19.61 4.71 -5.08
N THR A 164 -20.59 5.03 -5.92
CA THR A 164 -20.82 4.40 -7.23
C THR A 164 -21.09 5.48 -8.26
N ASP A 165 -20.58 5.31 -9.45
CA ASP A 165 -20.92 6.14 -10.60
C ASP A 165 -21.19 5.18 -11.77
N PRO A 166 -22.47 5.03 -12.16
CA PRO A 166 -22.85 4.13 -13.25
C PRO A 166 -22.30 4.59 -14.62
N ASN A 167 -21.87 5.85 -14.73
CA ASN A 167 -21.32 6.41 -15.97
C ASN A 167 -19.78 6.39 -16.00
N GLU A 168 -19.12 5.99 -14.91
CA GLU A 168 -17.65 5.91 -14.89
C GLU A 168 -17.18 4.67 -15.64
N MET A 169 -16.68 4.88 -16.85
CA MET A 169 -16.10 3.81 -17.64
C MET A 169 -14.81 3.30 -17.01
N PRO A 170 -14.59 1.97 -16.95
CA PRO A 170 -13.35 1.40 -16.50
C PRO A 170 -12.18 1.96 -17.33
N LYS A 171 -11.15 2.49 -16.68
CA LYS A 171 -9.95 2.93 -17.39
C LYS A 171 -9.21 1.72 -17.92
N GLU A 172 -9.01 1.70 -19.23
CA GLU A 172 -8.14 0.69 -19.84
C GLU A 172 -6.73 0.78 -19.30
N MET A 173 -6.13 -0.40 -19.11
CA MET A 173 -4.75 -0.52 -18.72
C MET A 173 -3.85 -0.21 -19.92
N LEU A 174 -3.12 0.89 -19.84
CA LEU A 174 -2.17 1.27 -20.87
C LEU A 174 -0.84 0.54 -20.69
N PHE A 175 -0.28 0.04 -21.78
CA PHE A 175 1.06 -0.55 -21.83
C PHE A 175 1.63 -0.39 -23.25
N PHE A 176 2.95 -0.41 -23.39
CA PHE A 176 3.59 -0.49 -24.70
C PHE A 176 3.64 -1.93 -25.18
N THR A 177 3.27 -2.16 -26.43
CA THR A 177 3.65 -3.36 -27.16
C THR A 177 5.16 -3.33 -27.40
N TYR A 178 5.75 -4.46 -27.84
CA TYR A 178 7.17 -4.51 -28.14
C TYR A 178 7.58 -3.52 -29.24
N ASP A 179 6.76 -3.38 -30.29
CA ASP A 179 7.03 -2.45 -31.38
C ASP A 179 6.89 -1.00 -30.96
N GLU A 180 5.90 -0.66 -30.14
CA GLU A 180 5.80 0.67 -29.54
C GLU A 180 6.99 0.99 -28.64
N PHE A 181 7.46 0.01 -27.88
CA PHE A 181 8.66 0.20 -27.05
C PHE A 181 9.92 0.37 -27.91
N LYS A 182 10.08 -0.38 -29.00
CA LYS A 182 11.19 -0.17 -29.94
C LYS A 182 11.19 1.25 -30.54
N LYS A 183 10.01 1.76 -30.95
CA LYS A 183 9.87 3.16 -31.41
C LYS A 183 10.22 4.15 -30.30
N PHE A 184 9.73 3.91 -29.08
CA PHE A 184 9.99 4.77 -27.93
C PHE A 184 11.46 4.85 -27.57
N ILE A 185 12.18 3.73 -27.61
CA ILE A 185 13.60 3.69 -27.21
C ILE A 185 14.53 4.15 -28.34
N SER A 186 14.15 4.05 -29.62
CA SER A 186 14.96 4.47 -30.76
C SER A 186 15.21 5.97 -30.81
N VAL A 187 14.34 6.79 -30.21
CA VAL A 187 14.51 8.25 -30.14
C VAL A 187 15.34 8.70 -28.93
N GLU A 188 15.77 7.76 -28.08
CA GLU A 188 16.56 8.06 -26.90
C GLU A 188 18.06 7.90 -27.18
N ASN A 189 18.75 9.02 -27.21
CA ASN A 189 20.20 9.08 -27.52
C ASN A 189 21.09 9.10 -26.27
N ASP A 190 20.53 9.40 -25.10
CA ASP A 190 21.27 9.41 -23.85
C ASP A 190 21.30 8.02 -23.23
N ILE A 191 22.49 7.44 -23.11
CA ILE A 191 22.67 6.06 -22.61
C ILE A 191 22.08 5.89 -21.20
N LEU A 192 22.14 6.89 -20.32
CA LEU A 192 21.54 6.83 -18.99
C LEU A 192 20.03 6.59 -19.07
N TYR A 193 19.34 7.43 -19.86
CA TYR A 193 17.89 7.32 -20.00
C TYR A 193 17.46 6.10 -20.82
N LYS A 194 18.25 5.71 -21.82
CA LYS A 194 18.03 4.50 -22.59
C LYS A 194 18.05 3.27 -21.68
N THR A 195 19.15 3.08 -20.96
CA THR A 195 19.32 1.96 -20.02
C THR A 195 18.23 1.98 -18.93
N MET A 196 17.85 3.16 -18.46
CA MET A 196 16.81 3.34 -17.45
C MET A 196 15.43 2.86 -17.95
N PHE A 197 15.01 3.23 -19.16
CA PHE A 197 13.72 2.81 -19.72
C PHE A 197 13.74 1.33 -20.12
N GLU A 198 14.84 0.82 -20.61
CA GLU A 198 15.04 -0.62 -20.87
C GLU A 198 14.92 -1.42 -19.56
N THR A 199 15.53 -0.94 -18.48
CA THR A 199 15.39 -1.57 -17.14
C THR A 199 13.94 -1.61 -16.69
N LEU A 200 13.18 -0.52 -16.88
CA LEU A 200 11.75 -0.51 -16.55
C LEU A 200 10.95 -1.51 -17.40
N TYR A 201 11.25 -1.57 -18.71
CA TYR A 201 10.52 -2.38 -19.65
C TYR A 201 10.84 -3.87 -19.51
N TYR A 202 12.12 -4.23 -19.47
CA TYR A 202 12.53 -5.62 -19.42
C TYR A 202 12.49 -6.23 -18.02
N CYS A 203 12.83 -5.47 -16.98
CA CYS A 203 12.85 -5.99 -15.61
C CYS A 203 11.57 -5.73 -14.83
N GLY A 204 10.64 -4.94 -15.35
CA GLY A 204 9.33 -4.68 -14.73
C GLY A 204 9.39 -4.04 -13.34
N LEU A 205 10.40 -3.21 -13.07
CA LEU A 205 10.61 -2.61 -11.75
C LEU A 205 9.51 -1.59 -11.40
N ARG A 206 9.19 -1.52 -10.11
CA ARG A 206 8.44 -0.37 -9.60
C ARG A 206 9.31 0.87 -9.63
N ARG A 207 8.71 2.05 -9.86
CA ARG A 207 9.44 3.33 -9.94
C ARG A 207 10.39 3.56 -8.76
N GLY A 208 9.99 3.22 -7.55
CA GLY A 208 10.84 3.37 -6.36
C GLY A 208 11.95 2.33 -6.28
N GLU A 209 11.75 1.13 -6.79
CA GLU A 209 12.77 0.09 -6.94
C GLU A 209 13.85 0.55 -7.93
N LEU A 210 13.44 1.00 -9.14
CA LEU A 210 14.35 1.54 -10.15
C LEU A 210 15.23 2.67 -9.56
N ARG A 211 14.62 3.64 -8.88
CA ARG A 211 15.34 4.77 -8.28
C ARG A 211 16.25 4.37 -7.13
N GLY A 212 16.01 3.22 -6.53
CA GLY A 212 16.82 2.67 -5.44
C GLY A 212 18.02 1.85 -5.90
N LEU A 213 18.12 1.49 -7.18
CA LEU A 213 19.24 0.71 -7.68
C LEU A 213 20.57 1.47 -7.55
N THR A 214 21.57 0.78 -7.07
CA THR A 214 22.97 1.23 -7.05
C THR A 214 23.81 0.27 -7.89
N TRP A 215 25.04 0.65 -8.22
CA TRP A 215 25.95 -0.22 -8.96
C TRP A 215 26.24 -1.54 -8.24
N LYS A 216 26.20 -1.57 -6.90
CA LYS A 216 26.32 -2.80 -6.09
C LYS A 216 25.19 -3.80 -6.31
N ASP A 217 24.05 -3.36 -6.82
CA ASP A 217 22.91 -4.24 -7.05
C ASP A 217 22.98 -4.95 -8.40
N ILE A 218 24.02 -4.68 -9.23
CA ILE A 218 24.24 -5.30 -10.54
C ILE A 218 25.37 -6.31 -10.46
N ASP A 219 25.05 -7.57 -10.70
CA ASP A 219 26.02 -8.64 -10.88
C ASP A 219 26.25 -8.83 -12.39
N PHE A 220 27.36 -8.27 -12.89
CA PHE A 220 27.72 -8.33 -14.31
C PHE A 220 28.15 -9.71 -14.75
N ASP A 221 28.69 -10.53 -13.85
CA ASP A 221 29.24 -11.88 -14.15
C ASP A 221 28.08 -12.87 -14.30
N ASN A 222 27.16 -12.87 -13.33
CA ASN A 222 25.98 -13.73 -13.36
C ASN A 222 24.78 -13.10 -14.08
N GLN A 223 24.89 -11.85 -14.51
CA GLN A 223 23.86 -11.08 -15.22
C GLN A 223 22.53 -10.97 -14.42
N TYR A 224 22.63 -10.63 -13.15
CA TYR A 224 21.47 -10.39 -12.27
C TYR A 224 21.42 -8.98 -11.74
N LEU A 225 20.20 -8.51 -11.52
CA LEU A 225 19.87 -7.27 -10.85
C LEU A 225 19.15 -7.60 -9.54
N SER A 226 19.65 -7.08 -8.40
CA SER A 226 19.08 -7.29 -7.08
C SER A 226 18.15 -6.15 -6.70
N VAL A 227 16.87 -6.47 -6.48
CA VAL A 227 15.87 -5.53 -5.94
C VAL A 227 15.77 -5.72 -4.45
N ASN A 228 16.35 -4.81 -3.66
CA ASN A 228 16.45 -4.92 -2.20
C ASN A 228 16.06 -3.63 -1.46
N LYS A 229 15.82 -2.54 -2.16
CA LYS A 229 15.46 -1.23 -1.60
C LYS A 229 14.48 -0.47 -2.48
N ASN A 230 13.86 0.56 -1.91
CA ASN A 230 12.88 1.38 -2.58
C ASN A 230 13.06 2.85 -2.18
N VAL A 231 13.10 3.74 -3.14
CA VAL A 231 13.20 5.19 -2.91
C VAL A 231 11.82 5.83 -2.98
N VAL A 232 11.47 6.52 -1.90
CA VAL A 232 10.22 7.27 -1.76
C VAL A 232 10.54 8.76 -1.75
N ALA A 233 9.76 9.56 -2.47
CA ALA A 233 9.87 11.01 -2.39
C ALA A 233 9.30 11.51 -1.06
N THR A 234 10.05 12.37 -0.38
CA THR A 234 9.60 13.13 0.80
C THR A 234 9.36 14.59 0.42
N ARG A 235 8.72 15.37 1.28
CA ARG A 235 8.54 16.81 1.05
C ARG A 235 9.62 17.65 1.74
N GLY A 236 10.78 17.08 2.05
CA GLY A 236 11.90 17.84 2.59
C GLY A 236 11.82 18.13 4.10
N ASP A 237 11.05 17.34 4.86
CA ASP A 237 10.92 17.54 6.31
C ASP A 237 12.26 17.39 7.07
N GLU A 238 13.32 16.86 6.43
CA GLU A 238 14.68 16.71 6.98
C GLU A 238 15.76 17.12 5.98
N GLY A 239 15.50 18.08 5.11
CA GLY A 239 16.47 18.55 4.12
C GLY A 239 16.70 17.63 2.92
N LYS A 240 16.26 16.37 2.94
CA LYS A 240 16.34 15.43 1.81
C LYS A 240 14.99 15.28 1.11
N SER A 241 15.00 15.38 -0.22
CA SER A 241 13.78 15.20 -1.04
C SER A 241 13.35 13.75 -1.22
N TYR A 242 14.04 12.81 -0.60
CA TYR A 242 13.75 11.35 -0.69
C TYR A 242 14.19 10.60 0.56
N MET A 243 13.59 9.41 0.73
CA MET A 243 13.94 8.44 1.76
C MET A 243 14.16 7.07 1.11
N VAL A 244 15.21 6.36 1.53
CA VAL A 244 15.43 4.96 1.15
C VAL A 244 14.71 4.09 2.16
N THR A 245 13.89 3.16 1.69
CA THR A 245 13.11 2.24 2.53
C THR A 245 13.31 0.80 2.08
N THR A 246 13.13 -0.13 2.99
CA THR A 246 13.04 -1.55 2.62
C THR A 246 11.75 -1.80 1.82
N PRO A 247 11.73 -2.79 0.92
CA PRO A 247 10.51 -3.24 0.25
C PRO A 247 9.38 -3.55 1.25
N LYS A 248 8.13 -3.49 0.78
CA LYS A 248 6.95 -3.72 1.66
C LYS A 248 6.85 -5.17 2.16
N THR A 249 7.32 -6.12 1.38
CA THR A 249 7.22 -7.56 1.67
C THR A 249 8.54 -8.26 1.35
N LYS A 250 8.77 -9.40 1.99
CA LYS A 250 9.95 -10.26 1.68
C LYS A 250 9.97 -10.70 0.22
N SER A 251 8.82 -10.99 -0.39
CA SER A 251 8.69 -11.35 -1.80
C SER A 251 9.08 -10.25 -2.79
N SER A 252 9.13 -9.01 -2.33
CA SER A 252 9.61 -7.88 -3.14
C SER A 252 11.14 -7.85 -3.25
N ILE A 253 11.86 -8.54 -2.36
CA ILE A 253 13.31 -8.73 -2.47
C ILE A 253 13.53 -9.90 -3.43
N ARG A 254 14.19 -9.63 -4.55
CA ARG A 254 14.37 -10.60 -5.61
C ARG A 254 15.56 -10.28 -6.50
N ASN A 255 16.11 -11.30 -7.11
CA ASN A 255 17.10 -11.18 -8.19
C ASN A 255 16.38 -11.38 -9.53
N ILE A 256 16.62 -10.49 -10.47
CA ILE A 256 16.02 -10.49 -11.80
C ILE A 256 17.12 -10.73 -12.82
N PRO A 257 17.02 -11.76 -13.67
CA PRO A 257 17.96 -11.95 -14.78
C PRO A 257 17.91 -10.75 -15.73
N ILE A 258 19.07 -10.26 -16.16
CA ILE A 258 19.19 -9.12 -17.07
C ILE A 258 19.35 -9.64 -18.51
N PRO A 259 18.49 -9.24 -19.47
CA PRO A 259 18.66 -9.59 -20.87
C PRO A 259 19.98 -9.06 -21.46
N LYS A 260 20.56 -9.77 -22.44
CA LYS A 260 21.85 -9.41 -23.05
C LYS A 260 21.91 -7.96 -23.55
N VAL A 261 20.85 -7.49 -24.22
CA VAL A 261 20.77 -6.11 -24.73
C VAL A 261 20.88 -5.08 -23.60
N LEU A 262 20.26 -5.32 -22.47
CA LEU A 262 20.28 -4.41 -21.32
C LEU A 262 21.63 -4.47 -20.58
N ILE A 263 22.25 -5.66 -20.45
CA ILE A 263 23.55 -5.79 -19.78
C ILE A 263 24.66 -5.07 -20.56
N GLU A 264 24.60 -5.07 -21.89
CA GLU A 264 25.54 -4.34 -22.74
C GLU A 264 25.45 -2.82 -22.52
N ASP A 265 24.24 -2.29 -22.47
CA ASP A 265 24.03 -0.87 -22.22
C ASP A 265 24.34 -0.48 -20.76
N MET A 266 24.08 -1.36 -19.80
CA MET A 266 24.55 -1.18 -18.43
C MET A 266 26.07 -1.15 -18.30
N LYS A 267 26.80 -2.00 -19.04
CA LYS A 267 28.27 -1.99 -19.07
C LYS A 267 28.80 -0.68 -19.65
N LYS A 268 28.22 -0.20 -20.74
CA LYS A 268 28.61 1.13 -21.32
C LYS A 268 28.39 2.24 -20.31
N LEU A 269 27.24 2.26 -19.65
CA LEU A 269 26.92 3.26 -18.63
C LEU A 269 27.86 3.16 -17.43
N TYR A 270 28.22 1.94 -17.01
CA TYR A 270 29.18 1.71 -15.93
C TYR A 270 30.57 2.27 -16.25
N GLU A 271 31.08 2.02 -17.46
CA GLU A 271 32.39 2.57 -17.90
C GLU A 271 32.38 4.10 -17.98
N ILE A 272 31.25 4.71 -18.33
CA ILE A 272 31.10 6.19 -18.28
C ILE A 272 31.12 6.67 -16.82
N SER A 273 30.39 5.99 -15.94
CA SER A 273 30.32 6.36 -14.52
C SER A 273 31.68 6.23 -13.82
N LYS A 274 32.48 5.22 -14.14
CA LYS A 274 33.84 5.00 -13.60
C LYS A 274 34.85 6.11 -13.95
N LYS A 275 34.59 6.87 -14.99
CA LYS A 275 35.47 8.02 -15.35
C LYS A 275 35.37 9.18 -14.37
N HIS A 276 34.35 9.20 -13.52
CA HIS A 276 34.27 10.22 -12.45
C HIS A 276 35.26 9.91 -11.34
N TYR A 277 36.08 10.87 -10.99
CA TYR A 277 37.18 10.72 -10.00
C TYR A 277 36.71 10.18 -8.64
N VAL A 278 35.49 10.53 -8.21
CA VAL A 278 34.90 10.10 -6.94
C VAL A 278 33.90 8.96 -7.07
N PHE A 279 33.94 8.22 -8.21
CA PHE A 279 33.01 7.13 -8.45
C PHE A 279 33.06 6.11 -7.31
N ASN A 280 31.87 5.69 -6.87
CA ASN A 280 31.68 4.64 -5.86
C ASN A 280 30.53 3.73 -6.27
N ALA A 281 30.67 2.44 -6.05
CA ALA A 281 29.64 1.47 -6.34
C ALA A 281 28.33 1.66 -5.55
N ASP A 282 28.35 2.47 -4.50
CA ASP A 282 27.17 2.89 -3.76
C ASP A 282 26.35 3.98 -4.48
N TRP A 283 26.88 4.57 -5.55
CA TRP A 283 26.13 5.53 -6.33
C TRP A 283 24.91 4.90 -6.97
N TYR A 284 23.86 5.70 -7.08
CA TYR A 284 22.63 5.24 -7.73
C TYR A 284 22.90 5.01 -9.22
N LEU A 285 22.44 3.86 -9.72
CA LEU A 285 22.58 3.47 -11.14
C LEU A 285 22.00 4.55 -12.08
N PHE A 286 20.86 5.14 -11.69
CA PHE A 286 20.19 6.20 -12.41
C PHE A 286 20.20 7.50 -11.56
N GLY A 287 21.36 8.11 -11.48
CA GLY A 287 21.70 9.27 -10.70
C GLY A 287 23.19 9.28 -10.43
N ASP A 288 23.61 9.85 -9.34
CA ASP A 288 24.98 9.83 -8.84
C ASP A 288 24.92 9.52 -7.34
N THR A 289 25.30 10.49 -6.51
CA THR A 289 25.12 10.45 -5.05
C THR A 289 23.64 10.51 -4.64
N GLU A 290 22.77 10.99 -5.53
CA GLU A 290 21.32 11.07 -5.33
C GLU A 290 20.56 10.36 -6.45
N PRO A 291 19.40 9.74 -6.14
CA PRO A 291 18.61 9.05 -7.15
C PRO A 291 17.91 10.04 -8.07
N ILE A 292 17.77 9.69 -9.34
CA ILE A 292 17.02 10.49 -10.31
C ILE A 292 15.66 10.93 -9.76
N THR A 293 15.28 12.19 -9.99
CA THR A 293 14.01 12.72 -9.51
C THR A 293 12.81 12.19 -10.34
N ASN A 294 11.64 12.10 -9.70
CA ASN A 294 10.40 11.72 -10.40
C ASN A 294 10.06 12.70 -11.54
N GLY A 295 10.44 13.98 -11.40
CA GLY A 295 10.24 15.02 -12.42
C GLY A 295 11.06 14.74 -13.67
N LYS A 296 12.37 14.54 -13.53
CA LYS A 296 13.28 14.24 -14.65
C LYS A 296 12.81 12.99 -15.41
N LEU A 297 12.51 11.89 -14.67
CA LEU A 297 12.03 10.64 -15.25
C LEU A 297 10.73 10.85 -16.06
N ARG A 298 9.75 11.57 -15.51
CA ARG A 298 8.48 11.85 -16.19
C ARG A 298 8.65 12.76 -17.41
N CYS A 299 9.44 13.82 -17.30
CA CYS A 299 9.66 14.74 -18.39
C CYS A 299 10.35 14.05 -19.57
N ARG A 300 11.41 13.25 -19.31
CA ARG A 300 12.11 12.51 -20.36
C ARG A 300 11.18 11.50 -21.06
N LYS A 301 10.43 10.71 -20.29
CA LYS A 301 9.41 9.78 -20.81
C LYS A 301 8.40 10.50 -21.72
N ASN A 302 7.85 11.65 -21.25
CA ASN A 302 6.86 12.40 -22.05
C ASN A 302 7.46 12.94 -23.35
N LYS A 303 8.71 13.43 -23.31
CA LYS A 303 9.44 13.86 -24.50
C LYS A 303 9.59 12.73 -25.52
N ASN A 304 10.05 11.56 -25.07
CA ASN A 304 10.27 10.41 -25.94
C ASN A 304 8.96 9.87 -26.52
N CYS A 305 7.86 9.81 -25.74
CA CYS A 305 6.55 9.43 -26.26
C CYS A 305 6.10 10.37 -27.40
N LYS A 306 6.35 11.68 -27.25
CA LYS A 306 6.00 12.67 -28.28
C LYS A 306 6.86 12.51 -29.54
N LEU A 307 8.17 12.34 -29.38
CA LEU A 307 9.09 12.18 -30.51
C LEU A 307 8.88 10.87 -31.27
N ALA A 308 8.57 9.79 -30.58
CA ALA A 308 8.32 8.49 -31.15
C ALA A 308 6.89 8.28 -31.67
N GLU A 309 6.03 9.28 -31.50
CA GLU A 309 4.60 9.23 -31.85
C GLU A 309 3.87 8.02 -31.25
N VAL A 310 4.23 7.65 -30.01
CA VAL A 310 3.56 6.58 -29.29
C VAL A 310 2.66 7.12 -28.19
N LYS A 311 1.69 6.31 -27.75
CA LYS A 311 0.75 6.69 -26.69
C LYS A 311 1.46 7.10 -25.39
N GLN A 312 0.84 8.03 -24.66
CA GLN A 312 1.36 8.45 -23.34
C GLN A 312 0.96 7.43 -22.28
N ILE A 313 1.96 6.79 -21.67
CA ILE A 313 1.78 5.88 -20.55
C ILE A 313 2.38 6.46 -19.26
N ARG A 314 1.96 5.97 -18.09
CA ARG A 314 2.60 6.33 -16.82
C ARG A 314 3.89 5.54 -16.62
N ILE A 315 4.79 5.99 -15.75
CA ILE A 315 6.01 5.22 -15.41
C ILE A 315 5.68 3.82 -14.87
N HIS A 316 4.58 3.66 -14.14
CA HIS A 316 4.17 2.34 -13.65
C HIS A 316 3.71 1.40 -14.78
N ASP A 317 3.24 1.95 -15.88
CA ASP A 317 2.73 1.17 -17.00
C ASP A 317 3.85 0.47 -17.80
N PHE A 318 5.13 0.83 -17.62
CA PHE A 318 6.27 0.03 -18.09
C PHE A 318 6.28 -1.36 -17.46
N ARG A 319 5.86 -1.47 -16.20
CA ARG A 319 5.72 -2.76 -15.54
C ARG A 319 4.54 -3.56 -16.11
N HIS A 320 3.47 -2.90 -16.50
CA HIS A 320 2.37 -3.53 -17.26
C HIS A 320 2.84 -3.98 -18.64
N SER A 321 3.70 -3.19 -19.30
CA SER A 321 4.35 -3.56 -20.57
C SER A 321 5.24 -4.79 -20.43
N CYS A 322 6.06 -4.86 -19.38
CA CYS A 322 6.86 -6.04 -19.06
C CYS A 322 5.99 -7.30 -18.87
N ALA A 323 4.92 -7.18 -18.07
CA ALA A 323 4.01 -8.30 -17.86
C ALA A 323 3.36 -8.76 -19.15
N SER A 324 2.87 -7.83 -19.99
CA SER A 324 2.29 -8.12 -21.28
C SER A 324 3.29 -8.80 -22.23
N LEU A 325 4.53 -8.30 -22.28
CA LEU A 325 5.60 -8.91 -23.05
C LEU A 325 5.81 -10.37 -22.64
N LEU A 326 5.98 -10.63 -21.34
CA LEU A 326 6.24 -11.98 -20.83
C LEU A 326 5.06 -12.94 -21.10
N ILE A 327 3.83 -12.48 -20.88
CA ILE A 327 2.62 -13.28 -21.13
C ILE A 327 2.47 -13.61 -22.60
N ASN A 328 2.63 -12.62 -23.49
CA ASN A 328 2.53 -12.82 -24.93
C ASN A 328 3.70 -13.68 -25.48
N SER A 329 4.81 -13.80 -24.74
CA SER A 329 5.93 -14.71 -25.03
C SER A 329 5.74 -16.10 -24.43
N GLY A 330 4.56 -16.45 -23.90
CA GLY A 330 4.23 -17.77 -23.37
C GLY A 330 4.64 -18.02 -21.91
N ALA A 331 5.06 -16.99 -21.17
CA ALA A 331 5.37 -17.17 -19.75
C ALA A 331 4.11 -17.44 -18.93
N THR A 332 4.16 -18.43 -18.04
CA THR A 332 3.05 -18.74 -17.15
C THR A 332 2.83 -17.63 -16.12
N ILE A 333 1.59 -17.49 -15.65
CA ILE A 333 1.21 -16.44 -14.69
C ILE A 333 2.04 -16.50 -13.39
N ASN A 334 2.40 -17.71 -12.95
CA ASN A 334 3.22 -17.92 -11.76
C ASN A 334 4.64 -17.36 -11.94
N VAL A 335 5.24 -17.57 -13.11
CA VAL A 335 6.55 -17.06 -13.46
C VAL A 335 6.51 -15.54 -13.54
N VAL A 336 5.50 -14.96 -14.20
CA VAL A 336 5.30 -13.50 -14.29
C VAL A 336 5.11 -12.89 -12.90
N ALA A 337 4.27 -13.47 -12.04
CA ALA A 337 4.05 -13.00 -10.68
C ALA A 337 5.36 -12.99 -9.87
N LYS A 338 6.15 -14.07 -9.94
CA LYS A 338 7.46 -14.19 -9.29
C LYS A 338 8.45 -13.16 -9.81
N TYR A 339 8.56 -13.01 -11.14
CA TYR A 339 9.44 -12.06 -11.81
C TYR A 339 9.15 -10.62 -11.39
N LEU A 340 7.89 -10.27 -11.37
CA LEU A 340 7.44 -8.95 -10.92
C LEU A 340 7.53 -8.76 -9.39
N GLY A 341 7.61 -9.81 -8.58
CA GLY A 341 7.61 -9.75 -7.12
C GLY A 341 6.23 -9.39 -6.57
N HIS A 342 5.18 -10.03 -7.07
CA HIS A 342 3.85 -10.00 -6.47
C HIS A 342 3.77 -10.99 -5.31
N THR A 343 3.19 -10.56 -4.19
CA THR A 343 3.02 -11.41 -3.00
C THR A 343 1.93 -12.45 -3.21
N LYS A 344 0.92 -12.12 -4.01
CA LYS A 344 -0.20 -13.00 -4.36
C LYS A 344 -0.31 -13.11 -5.86
N ILE A 345 -0.51 -14.32 -6.35
CA ILE A 345 -0.73 -14.59 -7.78
C ILE A 345 -1.99 -13.87 -8.28
N ASP A 346 -3.00 -13.74 -7.41
CA ASP A 346 -4.26 -13.04 -7.69
C ASP A 346 -4.04 -11.59 -8.19
N GLU A 347 -2.99 -10.91 -7.72
CA GLU A 347 -2.65 -9.56 -8.21
C GLU A 347 -2.32 -9.59 -9.72
N THR A 348 -1.59 -10.62 -10.16
CA THR A 348 -1.24 -10.82 -11.58
C THR A 348 -2.45 -11.29 -12.35
N LEU A 349 -3.18 -12.27 -11.82
CA LEU A 349 -4.37 -12.83 -12.48
C LEU A 349 -5.43 -11.76 -12.71
N ASN A 350 -5.84 -11.04 -11.67
CA ASN A 350 -6.87 -10.00 -11.77
C ASN A 350 -6.47 -8.84 -12.70
N THR A 351 -5.16 -8.55 -12.79
CA THR A 351 -4.67 -7.44 -13.62
C THR A 351 -4.52 -7.83 -15.08
N TYR A 352 -4.10 -9.06 -15.36
CA TYR A 352 -3.67 -9.48 -16.70
C TYR A 352 -4.48 -10.64 -17.29
N SER A 353 -5.56 -11.10 -16.63
CA SER A 353 -6.39 -12.22 -17.12
C SER A 353 -6.91 -12.02 -18.54
N HIS A 354 -7.19 -10.78 -18.92
CA HIS A 354 -7.66 -10.44 -20.26
C HIS A 354 -6.62 -10.71 -21.37
N LEU A 355 -5.33 -10.72 -21.04
CA LEU A 355 -4.24 -11.03 -21.99
C LEU A 355 -4.12 -12.54 -22.26
N PHE A 356 -4.66 -13.37 -21.37
CA PHE A 356 -4.65 -14.84 -21.55
C PHE A 356 -5.81 -15.38 -22.39
N LYS A 357 -6.76 -14.52 -22.81
CA LYS A 357 -7.93 -14.96 -23.63
C LYS A 357 -7.55 -15.60 -24.94
N ASN A 358 -6.44 -15.19 -25.55
CA ASN A 358 -5.97 -15.77 -26.83
C ASN A 358 -5.36 -17.16 -26.67
N GLN A 359 -4.97 -17.57 -25.45
CA GLN A 359 -4.39 -18.89 -25.19
C GLN A 359 -5.44 -20.03 -25.26
N LEU A 360 -6.73 -19.70 -25.16
CA LEU A 360 -7.79 -20.72 -25.37
C LEU A 360 -7.75 -21.30 -26.78
N ASN A 361 -7.42 -20.50 -27.80
CA ASN A 361 -7.26 -20.97 -29.17
C ASN A 361 -6.00 -21.82 -29.34
N GLU A 362 -4.95 -21.58 -28.55
CA GLU A 362 -3.72 -22.41 -28.56
C GLU A 362 -4.01 -23.80 -27.99
N ILE A 363 -4.92 -23.93 -27.03
CA ILE A 363 -5.32 -25.24 -26.48
C ILE A 363 -5.93 -26.11 -27.61
N VAL A 364 -6.80 -25.52 -28.43
CA VAL A 364 -7.38 -26.24 -29.57
C VAL A 364 -6.27 -26.72 -30.52
N SER A 365 -5.31 -25.84 -30.86
CA SER A 365 -4.19 -26.18 -31.75
C SER A 365 -3.23 -27.23 -31.14
N ILE A 366 -3.14 -27.32 -29.81
CA ILE A 366 -2.37 -28.36 -29.13
C ILE A 366 -3.12 -29.70 -29.22
N ILE A 367 -4.43 -29.70 -28.99
CA ILE A 367 -5.28 -30.89 -29.08
C ILE A 367 -5.30 -31.42 -30.50
N ASP A 368 -5.43 -30.53 -31.50
CA ASP A 368 -5.41 -30.89 -32.92
C ASP A 368 -4.06 -31.51 -33.39
N LYS A 369 -2.96 -31.19 -32.73
CA LYS A 369 -1.64 -31.80 -32.99
C LYS A 369 -1.46 -33.17 -32.34
N LEU A 370 -2.33 -33.56 -31.41
CA LEU A 370 -2.28 -34.88 -30.75
C LEU A 370 -3.09 -35.93 -31.51
N ASN A 371 -3.93 -35.52 -32.47
CA ASN A 371 -4.71 -36.36 -33.39
C ASN A 371 -4.08 -36.37 -34.78
#